data_1b4f71f899a79735c5ae85f0bd87ea82
#
_entry.id   1b4f71f899a79735c5ae85f0bd87ea82
#
_cell.length_a   1.000
_cell.length_b   1.000
_cell.length_c   1.000
_cell.angle_alpha   90.00
_cell.angle_beta   90.00
_cell.angle_gamma   90.00
#
_symmetry.space_group_name_H-M   'P 1'
#
loop_
_entity.id
_entity.type
_entity.pdbx_description
1 polymer ?
#
loop_
_entity_poly.entity_id
_entity_poly.type
_entity_poly.pdbx_seq_one_letter_code
_entity_poly.pdbx_strand_id
1 'polypeptide(L)'
;MAHKIYDNFYLSNEVEDQYNSHLDLQQFCTVDNSLVGEAGMLRKINVYKATDGTEKLAMTEGNTKSIEVSYTEEEYRILLAQNRFEYYDEQAMTDPMLVPVGVRHMATDMFNTVNKDIFAEFNKATLAVAAADYGFGTFADAVAKLNLEQIQGVSIFAFVNAADMAEIRKALKEDLKYVESFARTGYVGTVAGVNLYTKKDAVSGTIILGTREAVTLFNKKGTEIEQVTANSRSETAANTRLNTIFSRKYYLAALTDATKAVKITVAPSV
;
A
#
# COMPACT_ATOMS: atom_id res chain seq x y z
N MET A 1 -4.29 7.07 48.08
CA MET A 1 -4.09 7.25 46.63
C MET A 1 -4.95 6.23 45.92
N ALA A 2 -5.94 6.66 45.18
CA ALA A 2 -6.80 5.75 44.42
C ALA A 2 -5.98 5.14 43.29
N HIS A 3 -5.83 3.83 43.28
CA HIS A 3 -5.25 3.12 42.14
C HIS A 3 -6.15 3.32 40.92
N LYS A 4 -5.65 4.02 39.92
CA LYS A 4 -6.32 4.20 38.64
C LYS A 4 -6.15 2.97 37.75
N ILE A 5 -6.73 1.85 38.15
CA ILE A 5 -6.75 0.62 37.35
C ILE A 5 -7.53 0.83 36.04
N TYR A 6 -8.40 1.84 35.99
CA TYR A 6 -9.21 2.17 34.83
C TYR A 6 -8.44 2.87 33.70
N ASP A 7 -7.36 3.58 33.99
CA ASP A 7 -6.59 4.32 32.98
C ASP A 7 -5.89 3.39 32.00
N ASN A 8 -5.47 2.20 32.41
CA ASN A 8 -4.78 1.23 31.54
C ASN A 8 -5.72 0.56 30.55
N PHE A 9 -6.97 0.32 30.92
CA PHE A 9 -7.99 -0.23 30.02
C PHE A 9 -8.45 0.82 28.99
N TYR A 10 -8.57 2.08 29.42
CA TYR A 10 -8.91 3.20 28.54
C TYR A 10 -7.80 3.49 27.52
N LEU A 11 -6.54 3.54 27.96
CA LEU A 11 -5.41 3.70 27.05
C LEU A 11 -5.32 2.57 26.04
N SER A 12 -5.55 1.32 26.42
CA SER A 12 -5.55 0.17 25.51
C SER A 12 -6.61 0.29 24.41
N ASN A 13 -7.81 0.77 24.75
CA ASN A 13 -8.89 0.95 23.79
C ASN A 13 -8.71 2.18 22.90
N GLU A 14 -8.25 3.31 23.45
CA GLU A 14 -7.94 4.51 22.65
C GLU A 14 -6.82 4.26 21.64
N VAL A 15 -5.89 3.41 22.01
CA VAL A 15 -4.77 3.04 21.17
C VAL A 15 -5.20 2.10 20.03
N GLU A 16 -6.08 1.15 20.29
CA GLU A 16 -6.69 0.32 19.24
C GLU A 16 -7.49 1.17 18.25
N ASP A 17 -8.18 2.20 18.67
CA ASP A 17 -8.96 3.10 17.82
C ASP A 17 -8.09 4.02 16.94
N GLN A 18 -6.95 4.47 17.43
CA GLN A 18 -6.08 5.39 16.69
C GLN A 18 -5.29 4.72 15.56
N TYR A 19 -5.02 3.42 15.63
CA TYR A 19 -4.10 2.72 14.71
C TYR A 19 -4.77 1.72 13.77
N ASN A 20 -6.08 1.60 13.80
CA ASN A 20 -6.81 0.65 12.97
C ASN A 20 -6.96 1.11 11.51
N SER A 21 -5.86 1.03 10.74
CA SER A 21 -6.01 0.84 9.30
C SER A 21 -6.31 -0.64 9.06
N HIS A 22 -7.57 -1.00 8.93
CA HIS A 22 -7.98 -2.38 8.65
C HIS A 22 -7.66 -2.82 7.20
N LEU A 23 -7.24 -1.89 6.35
CA LEU A 23 -6.91 -2.17 4.97
C LEU A 23 -5.44 -2.55 4.84
N ASP A 24 -5.18 -3.84 4.64
CA ASP A 24 -3.86 -4.34 4.30
C ASP A 24 -3.58 -4.12 2.81
N LEU A 25 -2.65 -3.22 2.48
CA LEU A 25 -2.29 -2.92 1.09
C LEU A 25 -1.38 -3.98 0.47
N GLN A 26 -0.80 -4.89 1.23
CA GLN A 26 0.01 -5.97 0.68
C GLN A 26 -0.80 -6.91 -0.23
N GLN A 27 -2.10 -7.05 0.00
CA GLN A 27 -2.99 -7.83 -0.88
C GLN A 27 -3.22 -7.19 -2.26
N PHE A 28 -2.93 -5.89 -2.42
CA PHE A 28 -3.09 -5.12 -3.66
C PHE A 28 -1.77 -4.94 -4.43
N CYS A 29 -0.70 -5.53 -3.98
CA CYS A 29 0.59 -5.50 -4.65
C CYS A 29 1.13 -6.91 -4.89
N THR A 30 2.13 -7.00 -5.75
CA THR A 30 2.92 -8.22 -5.93
C THR A 30 3.97 -8.28 -4.82
N VAL A 31 4.09 -9.43 -4.15
CA VAL A 31 5.10 -9.62 -3.10
C VAL A 31 6.24 -10.45 -3.67
N ASP A 32 7.44 -9.88 -3.72
CA ASP A 32 8.66 -10.57 -4.14
C ASP A 32 9.54 -10.89 -2.92
N ASN A 33 9.67 -12.17 -2.64
CA ASN A 33 10.49 -12.70 -1.55
C ASN A 33 11.80 -13.33 -2.07
N SER A 34 12.17 -13.12 -3.33
CA SER A 34 13.35 -13.74 -3.94
C SER A 34 14.66 -13.38 -3.24
N LEU A 35 14.71 -12.24 -2.53
CA LEU A 35 15.88 -11.81 -1.78
C LEU A 35 15.93 -12.34 -0.34
N VAL A 36 14.93 -13.08 0.11
CA VAL A 36 14.92 -13.66 1.46
C VAL A 36 15.97 -14.78 1.52
N GLY A 37 16.94 -14.63 2.44
CA GLY A 37 18.05 -15.58 2.60
C GLY A 37 19.25 -15.36 1.67
N GLU A 38 19.11 -14.59 0.60
CA GLU A 38 20.20 -14.30 -0.34
C GLU A 38 21.09 -13.16 0.16
N ALA A 39 22.33 -13.09 -0.33
CA ALA A 39 23.23 -11.97 -0.06
C ALA A 39 22.83 -10.73 -0.88
N GLY A 40 22.98 -9.54 -0.31
CA GLY A 40 22.73 -8.27 -1.01
C GLY A 40 21.44 -7.57 -0.59
N MET A 41 21.38 -6.28 -0.86
CA MET A 41 20.27 -5.36 -0.54
C MET A 41 19.76 -4.65 -1.79
N LEU A 42 20.19 -5.09 -2.98
CA LEU A 42 19.86 -4.49 -4.25
C LEU A 42 19.20 -5.53 -5.15
N ARG A 43 18.06 -5.18 -5.72
CA ARG A 43 17.41 -5.93 -6.78
C ARG A 43 17.53 -5.15 -8.08
N LYS A 44 18.17 -5.75 -9.08
CA LYS A 44 18.24 -5.21 -10.43
C LYS A 44 17.22 -5.93 -11.29
N ILE A 45 16.40 -5.16 -11.99
CA ILE A 45 15.41 -5.66 -12.92
C ILE A 45 15.69 -5.02 -14.28
N ASN A 46 15.90 -5.86 -15.28
CA ASN A 46 16.04 -5.39 -16.65
C ASN A 46 14.64 -5.32 -17.29
N VAL A 47 14.22 -4.11 -17.64
CA VAL A 47 13.01 -3.89 -18.39
C VAL A 47 13.37 -3.95 -19.88
N TYR A 48 12.93 -5.01 -20.55
CA TYR A 48 13.19 -5.22 -21.96
C TYR A 48 12.13 -4.56 -22.83
N LYS A 49 12.56 -3.89 -23.88
CA LYS A 49 11.70 -3.38 -24.95
C LYS A 49 12.17 -3.99 -26.25
N ALA A 50 11.21 -4.52 -27.01
CA ALA A 50 11.47 -5.08 -28.35
C ALA A 50 10.67 -4.31 -29.40
N THR A 51 11.25 -4.15 -30.57
CA THR A 51 10.54 -3.65 -31.75
C THR A 51 9.84 -4.79 -32.48
N ASP A 52 8.73 -4.49 -33.16
CA ASP A 52 8.02 -5.46 -33.99
C ASP A 52 8.83 -5.76 -35.25
N GLY A 53 9.10 -7.04 -35.50
CA GLY A 53 9.88 -7.48 -36.65
C GLY A 53 9.17 -8.56 -37.47
N THR A 54 7.91 -8.90 -37.16
CA THR A 54 7.15 -9.90 -37.90
C THR A 54 6.57 -9.29 -39.18
N GLU A 55 6.89 -9.87 -40.31
CA GLU A 55 6.35 -9.50 -41.63
C GLU A 55 5.59 -10.69 -42.22
N LYS A 56 4.50 -10.41 -42.94
CA LYS A 56 3.80 -11.40 -43.76
C LYS A 56 4.40 -11.30 -45.16
N LEU A 57 5.13 -12.34 -45.56
CA LEU A 57 5.89 -12.36 -46.78
C LEU A 57 5.13 -13.11 -47.89
N ALA A 58 5.22 -12.62 -49.11
CA ALA A 58 4.80 -13.37 -50.30
C ALA A 58 5.85 -14.43 -50.66
N MET A 59 5.51 -15.31 -51.57
CA MET A 59 6.42 -16.34 -52.07
C MET A 59 7.67 -15.69 -52.68
N THR A 60 8.86 -16.06 -52.25
CA THR A 60 10.18 -15.53 -52.66
C THR A 60 10.61 -14.18 -52.03
N GLU A 61 9.83 -13.60 -51.15
CA GLU A 61 10.23 -12.41 -50.41
C GLU A 61 10.98 -12.78 -49.11
N GLY A 62 12.01 -12.02 -48.77
CA GLY A 62 12.77 -12.16 -47.52
C GLY A 62 12.35 -11.11 -46.48
N ASN A 63 12.52 -11.43 -45.22
CA ASN A 63 12.24 -10.49 -44.15
C ASN A 63 13.19 -9.30 -44.20
N THR A 64 12.66 -8.07 -44.15
CA THR A 64 13.44 -6.82 -44.18
C THR A 64 13.56 -6.19 -42.78
N LYS A 65 12.70 -6.57 -41.85
CA LYS A 65 12.71 -6.07 -40.47
C LYS A 65 13.38 -7.06 -39.54
N SER A 66 14.11 -6.55 -38.57
CA SER A 66 14.66 -7.32 -37.44
C SER A 66 14.05 -6.87 -36.14
N ILE A 67 13.88 -7.81 -35.21
CA ILE A 67 13.51 -7.47 -33.85
C ILE A 67 14.76 -6.94 -33.14
N GLU A 68 14.70 -5.68 -32.74
CA GLU A 68 15.72 -5.08 -31.89
C GLU A 68 15.24 -5.12 -30.44
N VAL A 69 16.06 -5.71 -29.56
CA VAL A 69 15.78 -5.79 -28.15
C VAL A 69 16.71 -4.84 -27.41
N SER A 70 16.15 -3.86 -26.76
CA SER A 70 16.85 -2.97 -25.83
C SER A 70 16.42 -3.26 -24.41
N TYR A 71 17.26 -2.97 -23.43
CA TYR A 71 16.89 -3.07 -22.02
C TYR A 71 17.30 -1.81 -21.26
N THR A 72 16.51 -1.49 -20.25
CA THR A 72 16.83 -0.48 -19.25
C THR A 72 16.95 -1.19 -17.91
N GLU A 73 18.08 -0.99 -17.22
CA GLU A 73 18.30 -1.56 -15.90
C GLU A 73 17.68 -0.63 -14.86
N GLU A 74 16.77 -1.15 -14.03
CA GLU A 74 16.21 -0.46 -12.87
C GLU A 74 16.73 -1.10 -11.61
N GLU A 75 17.23 -0.27 -10.70
CA GLU A 75 17.82 -0.70 -9.43
C GLU A 75 16.85 -0.40 -8.26
N TYR A 76 16.50 -1.45 -7.53
CA TYR A 76 15.64 -1.38 -6.35
C TYR A 76 16.47 -1.71 -5.11
N ARG A 77 16.72 -0.69 -4.27
CA ARG A 77 17.52 -0.84 -3.05
C ARG A 77 16.63 -0.99 -1.83
N ILE A 78 16.74 -2.13 -1.15
CA ILE A 78 16.02 -2.40 0.08
C ILE A 78 16.56 -1.53 1.22
N LEU A 79 15.64 -0.96 1.99
CA LEU A 79 15.91 -0.13 3.15
C LEU A 79 15.50 -0.82 4.44
N LEU A 80 16.13 -0.43 5.54
CA LEU A 80 15.74 -0.83 6.88
C LEU A 80 14.67 0.13 7.41
N ALA A 81 13.49 -0.39 7.73
CA ALA A 81 12.52 0.28 8.57
C ALA A 81 12.69 -0.22 10.01
N GLN A 82 12.86 0.70 10.94
CA GLN A 82 13.07 0.37 12.34
C GLN A 82 12.30 1.35 13.23
N ASN A 83 11.64 0.81 14.23
CA ASN A 83 11.14 1.59 15.37
C ASN A 83 11.70 1.05 16.68
N ARG A 84 11.57 1.81 17.75
CA ARG A 84 12.04 1.43 19.07
C ARG A 84 11.08 1.88 20.14
N PHE A 85 11.01 1.09 21.21
CA PHE A 85 10.28 1.39 22.44
C PHE A 85 11.24 1.28 23.63
N GLU A 86 11.28 2.31 24.46
CA GLU A 86 12.16 2.39 25.62
C GLU A 86 11.30 2.44 26.89
N TYR A 87 11.73 1.70 27.92
CA TYR A 87 11.08 1.70 29.22
C TYR A 87 12.09 1.44 30.33
N TYR A 88 11.78 1.91 31.55
CA TYR A 88 12.55 1.65 32.74
C TYR A 88 11.93 0.49 33.53
N ASP A 89 12.76 -0.28 34.25
CA ASP A 89 12.28 -1.42 35.05
C ASP A 89 11.20 -1.02 36.05
N GLU A 90 11.33 0.13 36.68
CA GLU A 90 10.35 0.66 37.62
C GLU A 90 8.98 0.93 36.99
N GLN A 91 8.98 1.38 35.73
CA GLN A 91 7.73 1.58 34.99
C GLN A 91 7.04 0.26 34.69
N ALA A 92 7.81 -0.76 34.26
CA ALA A 92 7.27 -2.10 34.00
C ALA A 92 6.75 -2.78 35.28
N MET A 93 7.39 -2.52 36.45
CA MET A 93 6.91 -3.00 37.75
C MET A 93 5.61 -2.30 38.19
N THR A 94 5.47 -1.01 37.86
CA THR A 94 4.28 -0.21 38.19
C THR A 94 3.11 -0.57 37.28
N ASP A 95 3.38 -0.79 35.97
CA ASP A 95 2.38 -1.16 35.00
C ASP A 95 2.85 -2.38 34.15
N PRO A 96 2.40 -3.59 34.51
CA PRO A 96 2.75 -4.82 33.79
C PRO A 96 2.27 -4.85 32.34
N MET A 97 1.28 -4.01 31.97
CA MET A 97 0.75 -3.95 30.60
C MET A 97 1.56 -3.02 29.70
N LEU A 98 2.44 -2.19 30.24
CA LEU A 98 3.24 -1.23 29.47
C LEU A 98 4.03 -1.88 28.33
N VAL A 99 4.73 -2.98 28.61
CA VAL A 99 5.56 -3.67 27.62
C VAL A 99 4.73 -4.37 26.54
N PRO A 100 3.72 -5.20 26.87
CA PRO A 100 2.84 -5.80 25.87
C PRO A 100 2.15 -4.78 24.96
N VAL A 101 1.64 -3.68 25.54
CA VAL A 101 1.01 -2.59 24.78
C VAL A 101 2.04 -1.91 23.88
N GLY A 102 3.23 -1.58 24.40
CA GLY A 102 4.31 -0.98 23.62
C GLY A 102 4.71 -1.83 22.40
N VAL A 103 4.85 -3.14 22.58
CA VAL A 103 5.18 -4.07 21.47
C VAL A 103 4.05 -4.13 20.44
N ARG A 104 2.78 -4.13 20.87
CA ARG A 104 1.63 -4.08 19.96
C ARG A 104 1.64 -2.81 19.11
N HIS A 105 1.94 -1.66 19.74
CA HIS A 105 2.09 -0.39 19.04
C HIS A 105 3.19 -0.41 18.00
N MET A 106 4.36 -0.94 18.34
CA MET A 106 5.47 -1.07 17.42
C MET A 106 5.09 -1.90 16.19
N ALA A 107 4.36 -3.00 16.40
CA ALA A 107 3.89 -3.85 15.31
C ALA A 107 2.87 -3.12 14.41
N THR A 108 1.92 -2.40 15.01
CA THR A 108 0.92 -1.61 14.28
C THR A 108 1.55 -0.44 13.52
N ASP A 109 2.51 0.26 14.12
CA ASP A 109 3.25 1.34 13.46
C ASP A 109 4.05 0.84 12.25
N MET A 110 4.73 -0.32 12.38
CA MET A 110 5.44 -0.95 11.29
C MET A 110 4.47 -1.34 10.14
N PHE A 111 3.32 -1.91 10.45
CA PHE A 111 2.28 -2.23 9.49
C PHE A 111 1.77 -0.99 8.76
N ASN A 112 1.47 0.08 9.50
CA ASN A 112 1.02 1.35 8.93
C ASN A 112 2.09 2.00 8.05
N THR A 113 3.38 1.89 8.42
CA THR A 113 4.49 2.41 7.62
C THR A 113 4.59 1.67 6.29
N VAL A 114 4.53 0.34 6.29
CA VAL A 114 4.52 -0.46 5.05
C VAL A 114 3.33 -0.08 4.16
N ASN A 115 2.14 0.08 4.73
CA ASN A 115 0.95 0.49 3.99
C ASN A 115 1.07 1.91 3.42
N LYS A 116 1.68 2.85 4.16
CA LYS A 116 1.95 4.20 3.64
C LYS A 116 2.91 4.19 2.47
N ASP A 117 3.98 3.40 2.55
CA ASP A 117 4.97 3.29 1.49
C ASP A 117 4.36 2.68 0.22
N ILE A 118 3.59 1.60 0.34
CA ILE A 118 2.87 1.01 -0.79
C ILE A 118 1.91 2.05 -1.42
N PHE A 119 1.16 2.77 -0.60
CA PHE A 119 0.24 3.80 -1.10
C PHE A 119 0.96 4.97 -1.75
N ALA A 120 2.12 5.39 -1.22
CA ALA A 120 2.95 6.43 -1.82
C ALA A 120 3.46 6.01 -3.20
N GLU A 121 3.80 4.73 -3.40
CA GLU A 121 4.20 4.22 -4.72
C GLU A 121 3.03 4.22 -5.72
N PHE A 122 1.83 3.84 -5.32
CA PHE A 122 0.64 3.98 -6.17
C PHE A 122 0.36 5.44 -6.56
N ASN A 123 0.62 6.40 -5.68
CA ASN A 123 0.48 7.84 -5.97
C ASN A 123 1.43 8.36 -7.06
N LYS A 124 2.51 7.63 -7.38
CA LYS A 124 3.44 7.95 -8.45
C LYS A 124 2.93 7.53 -9.84
N ALA A 125 1.71 7.00 -9.95
CA ALA A 125 1.09 6.65 -11.22
C ALA A 125 1.20 7.80 -12.23
N THR A 126 1.72 7.49 -13.42
CA THR A 126 1.95 8.47 -14.49
C THR A 126 0.76 8.65 -15.41
N LEU A 127 -0.08 7.61 -15.53
CA LEU A 127 -1.32 7.70 -16.28
C LEU A 127 -2.33 8.53 -15.50
N ALA A 128 -2.90 9.55 -16.13
CA ALA A 128 -3.85 10.45 -15.49
C ALA A 128 -5.15 10.58 -16.29
N VAL A 129 -6.25 10.73 -15.56
CA VAL A 129 -7.57 11.08 -16.07
C VAL A 129 -8.05 12.30 -15.30
N ALA A 130 -8.36 13.38 -16.01
CA ALA A 130 -9.04 14.54 -15.44
C ALA A 130 -10.55 14.33 -15.59
N ALA A 131 -11.28 14.40 -14.50
CA ALA A 131 -12.73 14.19 -14.48
C ALA A 131 -13.45 15.41 -13.93
N ALA A 132 -14.66 15.64 -14.40
CA ALA A 132 -15.55 16.70 -13.92
C ALA A 132 -16.44 16.20 -12.76
N ASP A 133 -16.67 14.90 -12.68
CA ASP A 133 -17.58 14.28 -11.72
C ASP A 133 -17.06 12.90 -11.24
N TYR A 134 -17.80 12.30 -10.31
CA TYR A 134 -17.55 10.98 -9.75
C TYR A 134 -18.44 9.88 -10.38
N GLY A 135 -18.96 10.13 -11.59
CA GLY A 135 -19.88 9.24 -12.27
C GLY A 135 -19.25 7.95 -12.82
N PHE A 136 -20.08 7.07 -13.33
CA PHE A 136 -19.67 5.81 -13.95
C PHE A 136 -18.68 6.02 -15.11
N GLY A 137 -18.88 7.07 -15.92
CA GLY A 137 -18.02 7.39 -17.07
C GLY A 137 -16.55 7.62 -16.68
N THR A 138 -16.32 8.32 -15.58
CA THR A 138 -14.97 8.58 -15.06
C THR A 138 -14.19 7.30 -14.76
N PHE A 139 -14.85 6.31 -14.16
CA PHE A 139 -14.22 5.02 -13.89
C PHE A 139 -14.02 4.21 -15.17
N ALA A 140 -14.97 4.26 -16.11
CA ALA A 140 -14.83 3.60 -17.40
C ALA A 140 -13.66 4.16 -18.19
N ASP A 141 -13.48 5.48 -18.24
CA ASP A 141 -12.34 6.15 -18.90
C ASP A 141 -11.00 5.77 -18.24
N ALA A 142 -10.97 5.66 -16.92
CA ALA A 142 -9.78 5.24 -16.18
C ALA A 142 -9.42 3.78 -16.48
N VAL A 143 -10.39 2.89 -16.57
CA VAL A 143 -10.16 1.49 -16.97
C VAL A 143 -9.66 1.41 -18.41
N ALA A 144 -10.22 2.22 -19.33
CA ALA A 144 -9.76 2.29 -20.70
C ALA A 144 -8.29 2.74 -20.82
N LYS A 145 -7.82 3.63 -19.91
CA LYS A 145 -6.42 4.07 -19.87
C LYS A 145 -5.44 2.96 -19.50
N LEU A 146 -5.87 1.94 -18.74
CA LEU A 146 -5.03 0.77 -18.46
C LEU A 146 -4.75 -0.08 -19.71
N ASN A 147 -5.53 0.09 -20.77
CA ASN A 147 -5.39 -0.61 -22.05
C ASN A 147 -5.20 -2.13 -21.88
N LEU A 148 -6.02 -2.75 -21.03
CA LEU A 148 -5.97 -4.18 -20.77
C LEU A 148 -6.66 -4.93 -21.93
N GLU A 149 -5.95 -5.83 -22.60
CA GLU A 149 -6.55 -6.66 -23.68
C GLU A 149 -7.58 -7.64 -23.15
N GLN A 150 -7.38 -8.13 -21.91
CA GLN A 150 -8.28 -9.07 -21.27
C GLN A 150 -8.64 -8.59 -19.87
N ILE A 151 -9.85 -8.03 -19.72
CA ILE A 151 -10.33 -7.54 -18.42
C ILE A 151 -10.85 -8.69 -17.53
N GLN A 152 -11.29 -9.80 -18.14
CA GLN A 152 -11.78 -10.94 -17.38
C GLN A 152 -10.67 -11.62 -16.59
N GLY A 153 -10.88 -11.68 -15.25
CA GLY A 153 -9.92 -12.28 -14.32
C GLY A 153 -8.87 -11.32 -13.73
N VAL A 154 -8.77 -10.08 -14.24
CA VAL A 154 -7.93 -9.05 -13.64
C VAL A 154 -8.72 -8.30 -12.57
N SER A 155 -8.24 -8.33 -11.34
CA SER A 155 -8.84 -7.54 -10.25
C SER A 155 -8.34 -6.10 -10.34
N ILE A 156 -9.23 -5.20 -10.77
CA ILE A 156 -8.97 -3.76 -10.77
C ILE A 156 -9.55 -3.20 -9.47
N PHE A 157 -8.77 -2.38 -8.78
CA PHE A 157 -9.18 -1.73 -7.54
C PHE A 157 -8.92 -0.23 -7.58
N ALA A 158 -9.62 0.52 -6.74
CA ALA A 158 -9.39 1.94 -6.56
C ALA A 158 -9.39 2.31 -5.08
N PHE A 159 -8.44 3.16 -4.70
CA PHE A 159 -8.36 3.77 -3.38
C PHE A 159 -9.01 5.14 -3.41
N VAL A 160 -9.99 5.32 -2.55
CA VAL A 160 -10.86 6.50 -2.53
C VAL A 160 -10.89 7.08 -1.11
N ASN A 161 -10.90 8.41 -0.99
CA ASN A 161 -11.16 9.07 0.30
C ASN A 161 -12.62 8.87 0.74
N ALA A 162 -12.88 8.90 2.03
CA ALA A 162 -14.24 8.75 2.57
C ALA A 162 -15.19 9.86 2.09
N ALA A 163 -14.70 11.10 1.92
CA ALA A 163 -15.50 12.19 1.36
C ALA A 163 -15.85 11.93 -0.11
N ASP A 164 -14.88 11.50 -0.91
CA ASP A 164 -15.09 11.20 -2.33
C ASP A 164 -16.02 9.98 -2.51
N MET A 165 -15.96 8.99 -1.60
CA MET A 165 -16.91 7.88 -1.59
C MET A 165 -18.35 8.37 -1.39
N ALA A 166 -18.59 9.42 -0.60
CA ALA A 166 -19.90 10.03 -0.47
C ALA A 166 -20.36 10.70 -1.77
N GLU A 167 -19.45 11.39 -2.47
CA GLU A 167 -19.77 12.01 -3.76
C GLU A 167 -20.03 10.95 -4.87
N ILE A 168 -19.27 9.84 -4.88
CA ILE A 168 -19.54 8.69 -5.77
C ILE A 168 -20.97 8.15 -5.54
N ARG A 169 -21.36 7.98 -4.27
CA ARG A 169 -22.74 7.53 -3.95
C ARG A 169 -23.81 8.50 -4.42
N LYS A 170 -23.55 9.81 -4.31
CA LYS A 170 -24.47 10.84 -4.80
C LYS A 170 -24.56 10.84 -6.32
N ALA A 171 -23.43 10.74 -7.02
CA ALA A 171 -23.37 10.70 -8.48
C ALA A 171 -24.11 9.47 -9.06
N LEU A 172 -23.96 8.31 -8.41
CA LEU A 172 -24.57 7.05 -8.85
C LEU A 172 -26.01 6.84 -8.35
N LYS A 173 -26.57 7.79 -7.60
CA LYS A 173 -27.90 7.65 -6.97
C LYS A 173 -29.00 7.33 -7.98
N GLU A 174 -29.03 8.03 -9.11
CA GLU A 174 -30.09 7.86 -10.12
C GLU A 174 -29.93 6.53 -10.87
N ASP A 175 -28.69 6.09 -11.12
CA ASP A 175 -28.39 4.84 -11.82
C ASP A 175 -28.69 3.61 -10.97
N LEU A 176 -28.45 3.71 -9.66
CA LEU A 176 -28.54 2.60 -8.71
C LEU A 176 -29.82 2.61 -7.86
N LYS A 177 -30.73 3.54 -8.05
CA LYS A 177 -31.93 3.67 -7.21
C LYS A 177 -32.82 2.41 -7.16
N TYR A 178 -32.79 1.57 -8.18
CA TYR A 178 -33.52 0.31 -8.23
C TYR A 178 -32.75 -0.90 -7.72
N VAL A 179 -31.49 -0.73 -7.35
CA VAL A 179 -30.69 -1.80 -6.77
C VAL A 179 -30.95 -1.85 -5.27
N GLU A 180 -31.56 -2.94 -4.79
CA GLU A 180 -32.00 -3.06 -3.39
C GLU A 180 -30.88 -2.85 -2.38
N SER A 181 -29.70 -3.40 -2.62
CA SER A 181 -28.52 -3.25 -1.75
C SER A 181 -28.08 -1.79 -1.65
N PHE A 182 -28.09 -1.04 -2.75
CA PHE A 182 -27.77 0.39 -2.76
C PHE A 182 -28.87 1.21 -2.08
N ALA A 183 -30.14 0.96 -2.39
CA ALA A 183 -31.25 1.70 -1.83
C ALA A 183 -31.36 1.57 -0.30
N ARG A 184 -31.03 0.40 0.25
CA ARG A 184 -31.10 0.13 1.70
C ARG A 184 -29.82 0.52 2.47
N THR A 185 -28.65 0.29 1.92
CA THR A 185 -27.38 0.43 2.65
C THR A 185 -26.44 1.46 2.05
N GLY A 186 -26.72 1.99 0.84
CA GLY A 186 -25.81 2.85 0.09
C GLY A 186 -24.54 2.11 -0.33
N TYR A 187 -24.58 0.79 -0.43
CA TYR A 187 -23.42 -0.03 -0.77
C TYR A 187 -23.06 0.14 -2.25
N VAL A 188 -21.86 0.63 -2.48
CA VAL A 188 -21.21 0.67 -3.80
C VAL A 188 -19.92 -0.10 -3.67
N GLY A 189 -19.95 -1.37 -4.05
CA GLY A 189 -18.76 -2.23 -3.99
C GLY A 189 -17.89 -2.12 -5.24
N THR A 190 -18.53 -2.04 -6.40
CA THR A 190 -17.85 -2.08 -7.70
C THR A 190 -18.51 -1.08 -8.65
N VAL A 191 -17.70 -0.27 -9.34
CA VAL A 191 -18.13 0.67 -10.38
C VAL A 191 -17.31 0.43 -11.63
N ALA A 192 -17.95 0.24 -12.79
CA ALA A 192 -17.29 -0.04 -14.06
C ALA A 192 -16.25 -1.18 -13.99
N GLY A 193 -16.49 -2.22 -13.16
CA GLY A 193 -15.55 -3.33 -12.95
C GLY A 193 -14.42 -3.03 -11.96
N VAL A 194 -14.40 -1.85 -11.34
CA VAL A 194 -13.41 -1.43 -10.35
C VAL A 194 -13.93 -1.62 -8.95
N ASN A 195 -13.21 -2.35 -8.12
CA ASN A 195 -13.52 -2.53 -6.70
C ASN A 195 -13.06 -1.29 -5.91
N LEU A 196 -13.99 -0.66 -5.18
CA LEU A 196 -13.71 0.56 -4.43
C LEU A 196 -13.32 0.24 -2.98
N TYR A 197 -12.18 0.78 -2.55
CA TYR A 197 -11.68 0.66 -1.18
C TYR A 197 -11.47 2.05 -0.58
N THR A 198 -12.04 2.26 0.60
CA THR A 198 -11.84 3.53 1.31
C THR A 198 -10.49 3.53 2.01
N LYS A 199 -9.66 4.54 1.72
CA LYS A 199 -8.36 4.73 2.36
C LYS A 199 -8.33 6.07 3.09
N LYS A 200 -8.03 6.03 4.40
CA LYS A 200 -8.03 7.22 5.27
C LYS A 200 -7.04 8.29 4.81
N ASP A 201 -5.87 7.87 4.33
CA ASP A 201 -4.78 8.79 3.92
C ASP A 201 -4.90 9.26 2.45
N ALA A 202 -5.94 8.84 1.73
CA ALA A 202 -6.18 9.29 0.37
C ALA A 202 -6.57 10.78 0.38
N VAL A 203 -6.02 11.54 -0.57
CA VAL A 203 -6.34 12.96 -0.73
C VAL A 203 -7.69 13.08 -1.44
N SER A 204 -8.60 13.91 -0.89
CA SER A 204 -9.88 14.18 -1.53
C SER A 204 -9.70 14.80 -2.91
N GLY A 205 -10.55 14.42 -3.86
CA GLY A 205 -10.43 14.81 -5.27
C GLY A 205 -9.42 13.97 -6.07
N THR A 206 -8.76 12.99 -5.42
CA THR A 206 -7.79 12.13 -6.09
C THR A 206 -8.13 10.66 -5.83
N ILE A 207 -8.43 9.92 -6.89
CA ILE A 207 -8.69 8.48 -6.84
C ILE A 207 -7.54 7.78 -7.53
N ILE A 208 -6.97 6.75 -6.88
CA ILE A 208 -5.91 5.95 -7.46
C ILE A 208 -6.48 4.60 -7.82
N LEU A 209 -6.47 4.29 -9.10
CA LEU A 209 -6.94 3.04 -9.67
C LEU A 209 -5.72 2.23 -10.11
N GLY A 210 -5.73 0.93 -9.88
CA GLY A 210 -4.63 0.08 -10.28
C GLY A 210 -4.96 -1.40 -10.29
N THR A 211 -3.98 -2.15 -10.76
CA THR A 211 -3.96 -3.61 -10.69
C THR A 211 -2.84 -4.05 -9.75
N ARG A 212 -2.88 -5.31 -9.34
CA ARG A 212 -1.89 -5.89 -8.42
C ARG A 212 -0.45 -5.87 -8.98
N GLU A 213 -0.31 -5.83 -10.28
CA GLU A 213 0.97 -5.84 -10.98
C GLU A 213 1.69 -4.49 -10.97
N ALA A 214 0.97 -3.39 -10.65
CA ALA A 214 1.53 -2.05 -10.70
C ALA A 214 2.67 -1.84 -9.69
N VAL A 215 2.48 -2.29 -8.46
CA VAL A 215 3.43 -2.11 -7.36
C VAL A 215 3.94 -3.45 -6.87
N THR A 216 5.26 -3.55 -6.66
CA THR A 216 5.90 -4.72 -6.09
C THR A 216 6.51 -4.37 -4.73
N LEU A 217 6.21 -5.22 -3.74
CA LEU A 217 6.81 -5.19 -2.42
C LEU A 217 7.95 -6.21 -2.36
N PHE A 218 9.19 -5.71 -2.35
CA PHE A 218 10.38 -6.53 -2.19
C PHE A 218 10.67 -6.74 -0.71
N ASN A 219 10.62 -7.97 -0.24
CA ASN A 219 10.97 -8.32 1.13
C ASN A 219 12.36 -8.97 1.16
N LYS A 220 13.18 -8.54 2.10
CA LYS A 220 14.48 -9.17 2.41
C LYS A 220 14.40 -10.01 3.66
N LYS A 221 13.69 -9.51 4.68
CA LYS A 221 13.53 -10.17 5.96
C LYS A 221 12.18 -9.78 6.57
N GLY A 222 11.55 -10.73 7.23
CA GLY A 222 10.34 -10.49 8.00
C GLY A 222 10.58 -9.53 9.17
N THR A 223 9.52 -9.16 9.86
CA THR A 223 9.63 -8.33 11.06
C THR A 223 10.35 -9.07 12.17
N GLU A 224 11.43 -8.47 12.68
CA GLU A 224 12.21 -8.97 13.82
C GLU A 224 11.98 -8.07 15.02
N ILE A 225 11.82 -8.68 16.19
CA ILE A 225 11.76 -7.97 17.46
C ILE A 225 12.98 -8.40 18.27
N GLU A 226 13.79 -7.41 18.70
CA GLU A 226 14.98 -7.60 19.50
C GLU A 226 14.86 -6.77 20.78
N GLN A 227 15.02 -7.43 21.93
CA GLN A 227 15.08 -6.75 23.20
C GLN A 227 16.53 -6.61 23.66
N VAL A 228 16.95 -5.39 23.94
CA VAL A 228 18.26 -5.07 24.52
C VAL A 228 18.04 -4.63 25.96
N THR A 229 18.53 -5.44 26.90
CA THR A 229 18.42 -5.15 28.32
C THR A 229 19.42 -4.06 28.73
N ALA A 230 19.13 -3.37 29.84
CA ALA A 230 19.95 -2.30 30.39
C ALA A 230 21.43 -2.69 30.53
N ASN A 231 21.70 -3.89 31.06
CA ASN A 231 23.05 -4.38 31.32
C ASN A 231 23.89 -4.67 30.06
N SER A 232 23.24 -4.90 28.94
CA SER A 232 23.93 -5.23 27.66
C SER A 232 24.17 -4.02 26.76
N ARG A 233 23.61 -2.86 27.08
CA ARG A 233 23.64 -1.67 26.21
C ARG A 233 24.81 -0.72 26.52
N SER A 234 24.90 -0.25 27.75
CA SER A 234 25.95 0.66 28.20
C SER A 234 25.90 0.78 29.72
N GLU A 235 26.99 1.28 30.30
CA GLU A 235 27.07 1.59 31.75
C GLU A 235 25.97 2.58 32.17
N THR A 236 25.72 3.61 31.36
CA THR A 236 24.66 4.59 31.63
C THR A 236 23.28 3.97 31.61
N ALA A 237 22.98 3.10 30.63
CA ALA A 237 21.69 2.40 30.54
C ALA A 237 21.51 1.41 31.70
N ALA A 238 22.60 0.72 32.12
CA ALA A 238 22.58 -0.16 33.27
C ALA A 238 22.31 0.60 34.57
N ASN A 239 22.92 1.76 34.75
CA ASN A 239 22.72 2.61 35.91
C ASN A 239 21.31 3.17 36.01
N THR A 240 20.67 3.47 34.89
CA THR A 240 19.28 3.97 34.82
C THR A 240 18.25 2.87 34.62
N ARG A 241 18.65 1.61 34.46
CA ARG A 241 17.78 0.45 34.20
C ARG A 241 16.88 0.63 32.97
N LEU A 242 17.43 1.28 31.93
CA LEU A 242 16.74 1.55 30.66
C LEU A 242 16.80 0.33 29.73
N ASN A 243 15.66 -0.27 29.46
CA ASN A 243 15.52 -1.34 28.46
C ASN A 243 14.99 -0.77 27.14
N THR A 244 15.40 -1.39 26.03
CA THR A 244 14.97 -0.98 24.71
C THR A 244 14.53 -2.20 23.90
N ILE A 245 13.37 -2.10 23.25
CA ILE A 245 12.87 -3.08 22.29
C ILE A 245 12.94 -2.43 20.90
N PHE A 246 13.53 -3.15 19.94
CA PHE A 246 13.60 -2.76 18.55
C PHE A 246 12.68 -3.66 17.72
N SER A 247 11.92 -3.07 16.80
CA SER A 247 11.28 -3.80 15.72
C SER A 247 11.90 -3.38 14.40
N ARG A 248 12.31 -4.33 13.57
CA ARG A 248 13.02 -4.11 12.32
C ARG A 248 12.39 -4.90 11.18
N LYS A 249 12.30 -4.28 10.01
CA LYS A 249 11.88 -4.94 8.77
C LYS A 249 12.71 -4.41 7.61
N TYR A 250 13.16 -5.31 6.74
CA TYR A 250 13.89 -4.96 5.52
C TYR A 250 12.98 -5.16 4.32
N TYR A 251 12.56 -4.08 3.71
CA TYR A 251 11.65 -4.10 2.55
C TYR A 251 11.83 -2.87 1.67
N LEU A 252 11.24 -2.91 0.50
CA LEU A 252 11.03 -1.78 -0.40
C LEU A 252 9.71 -1.97 -1.13
N ALA A 253 8.86 -0.97 -1.13
CA ALA A 253 7.75 -0.86 -2.07
C ALA A 253 8.24 -0.05 -3.29
N ALA A 254 7.91 -0.49 -4.50
CA ALA A 254 8.26 0.22 -5.72
C ALA A 254 7.17 0.07 -6.79
N LEU A 255 6.91 1.15 -7.53
CA LEU A 255 6.07 1.12 -8.72
C LEU A 255 6.87 0.46 -9.86
N THR A 256 6.62 -0.82 -10.12
CA THR A 256 7.34 -1.61 -11.11
C THR A 256 6.74 -1.52 -12.49
N ASP A 257 5.43 -1.31 -12.59
CA ASP A 257 4.74 -1.11 -13.87
C ASP A 257 3.80 0.10 -13.82
N ALA A 258 4.30 1.23 -14.31
CA ALA A 258 3.55 2.48 -14.35
C ALA A 258 2.34 2.44 -15.30
N THR A 259 2.27 1.48 -16.22
CA THR A 259 1.14 1.33 -17.16
C THR A 259 -0.09 0.67 -16.49
N LYS A 260 0.09 0.10 -15.30
CA LYS A 260 -0.93 -0.64 -14.54
C LYS A 260 -1.55 0.18 -13.41
N ALA A 261 -1.23 1.46 -13.30
CA ALA A 261 -1.82 2.37 -12.33
C ALA A 261 -2.26 3.69 -12.99
N VAL A 262 -3.43 4.17 -12.63
CA VAL A 262 -4.03 5.40 -13.15
C VAL A 262 -4.45 6.30 -11.99
N LYS A 263 -4.14 7.57 -12.11
CA LYS A 263 -4.56 8.61 -11.17
C LYS A 263 -5.72 9.41 -11.76
N ILE A 264 -6.88 9.35 -11.13
CA ILE A 264 -8.02 10.19 -11.47
C ILE A 264 -7.96 11.45 -10.60
N THR A 265 -8.05 12.62 -11.23
CA THR A 265 -8.16 13.89 -10.53
C THR A 265 -9.50 14.50 -10.87
N VAL A 266 -10.36 14.65 -9.86
CA VAL A 266 -11.69 15.25 -10.01
C VAL A 266 -11.59 16.71 -9.66
N ALA A 267 -11.99 17.59 -10.59
CA ALA A 267 -12.04 19.01 -10.32
C ALA A 267 -13.09 19.29 -9.21
N PRO A 268 -12.78 20.14 -8.22
CA PRO A 268 -13.79 20.52 -7.24
C PRO A 268 -14.96 21.19 -7.99
N SER A 269 -16.18 20.71 -7.69
CA SER A 269 -17.39 21.38 -8.17
C SER A 269 -17.41 22.79 -7.60
N VAL A 270 -17.37 23.80 -8.48
CA VAL A 270 -17.48 25.23 -8.14
C VAL A 270 -18.89 25.54 -7.66
#